data_2932c944f3d0fb1cf1e589fd8cbb337f
#
_entry.id   2932c944f3d0fb1cf1e589fd8cbb337f
#
_cell.length_a   1.000
_cell.length_b   1.000
_cell.length_c   1.000
_cell.angle_alpha   90.00
_cell.angle_beta   90.00
_cell.angle_gamma   90.00
#
_symmetry.space_group_name_H-M   'P 1'
#
loop_
_entity.id
_entity.type
_entity.pdbx_description
1 polymer ?
#
loop_
_entity_poly.entity_id
_entity_poly.type
_entity_poly.pdbx_seq_one_letter_code
_entity_poly.pdbx_strand_id
1 'polypeptide(L)'
;MSNINAAITCVHGVVPEKILSNKDLEKMVDTNDEWITTRTGIKERRIVADGETLSDLGSQVVKAICDKRGISPLEIDMIIVGTVTADHRFPSTSNIVCDKSGATNAWGFDLSAACSGFIYTLVTGQQFVESGRYKKVIVLGGDIMSSIVNYKDRNTCVIFGDGCAGVLLEPDQEGNGVIDSILKADGSGRELLIQKHGGSAFPITKENVGHPDNFIFQEGRSVFKFAVTKMADVSAEIMERNNLTGEDVDWLVPHQANLRIIDATANRMGLTKDKVMINIEKYGNTTSGTIPLCLWEWEKNLKKGDNIVLAAFGGGFTWGSVYLKWAY
;
A
#
# COMPACT_ATOMS: atom_id res chain seq x y z
N MET A 1 32.76 -3.61 2.12
CA MET A 1 31.42 -4.26 2.15
C MET A 1 30.93 -4.24 0.72
N SER A 2 30.49 -5.37 0.15
CA SER A 2 29.87 -5.36 -1.18
C SER A 2 28.63 -4.50 -1.12
N ASN A 3 28.49 -3.50 -1.99
CA ASN A 3 27.27 -2.71 -2.15
C ASN A 3 26.20 -3.64 -2.74
N ILE A 4 25.45 -4.30 -1.89
CA ILE A 4 24.29 -5.09 -2.29
C ILE A 4 23.07 -4.20 -2.07
N ASN A 5 22.34 -3.89 -3.13
CA ASN A 5 21.03 -3.25 -3.04
C ASN A 5 19.93 -4.32 -3.03
N ALA A 6 18.81 -4.02 -2.43
CA ALA A 6 17.61 -4.84 -2.55
C ALA A 6 16.80 -4.38 -3.78
N ALA A 7 16.78 -5.17 -4.83
CA ALA A 7 16.08 -4.88 -6.06
C ALA A 7 14.70 -5.55 -6.11
N ILE A 8 13.71 -4.82 -6.63
CA ILE A 8 12.43 -5.42 -7.03
C ILE A 8 12.69 -6.23 -8.31
N THR A 9 12.47 -7.54 -8.26
CA THR A 9 12.70 -8.45 -9.39
C THR A 9 11.43 -9.09 -9.91
N CYS A 10 10.32 -8.91 -9.20
CA CYS A 10 8.99 -9.33 -9.63
C CYS A 10 7.93 -8.55 -8.86
N VAL A 11 6.81 -8.24 -9.50
CA VAL A 11 5.62 -7.65 -8.89
C VAL A 11 4.38 -8.43 -9.30
N HIS A 12 3.42 -8.60 -8.39
CA HIS A 12 2.09 -9.12 -8.71
C HIS A 12 1.03 -8.53 -7.78
N GLY A 13 -0.19 -8.41 -8.29
CA GLY A 13 -1.35 -7.93 -7.54
C GLY A 13 -2.56 -8.83 -7.71
N VAL A 14 -3.38 -8.89 -6.68
CA VAL A 14 -4.67 -9.58 -6.67
C VAL A 14 -5.72 -8.63 -6.13
N VAL A 15 -6.80 -8.47 -6.86
CA VAL A 15 -7.97 -7.69 -6.46
C VAL A 15 -9.21 -8.58 -6.49
N PRO A 16 -10.16 -8.40 -5.57
CA PRO A 16 -11.41 -9.16 -5.58
C PRO A 16 -12.21 -8.98 -6.88
N GLU A 17 -13.00 -9.98 -7.24
CA GLU A 17 -13.83 -9.93 -8.45
C GLU A 17 -15.02 -8.96 -8.32
N LYS A 18 -15.61 -8.89 -7.11
CA LYS A 18 -16.81 -8.07 -6.87
C LYS A 18 -16.50 -6.58 -6.95
N ILE A 19 -17.19 -5.91 -7.85
CA ILE A 19 -17.14 -4.46 -8.02
C ILE A 19 -18.25 -3.81 -7.21
N LEU A 20 -17.90 -2.76 -6.44
CA LEU A 20 -18.83 -1.83 -5.82
C LEU A 20 -18.67 -0.48 -6.50
N SER A 21 -19.61 -0.13 -7.38
CA SER A 21 -19.59 1.11 -8.15
C SER A 21 -20.12 2.30 -7.34
N ASN A 22 -19.87 3.53 -7.81
CA ASN A 22 -20.49 4.72 -7.23
C ASN A 22 -22.01 4.66 -7.30
N LYS A 23 -22.59 4.10 -8.38
CA LYS A 23 -24.05 3.89 -8.52
C LYS A 23 -24.62 2.93 -7.48
N ASP A 24 -23.86 1.97 -7.01
CA ASP A 24 -24.31 1.07 -5.93
C ASP A 24 -24.30 1.81 -4.60
N LEU A 25 -23.30 2.68 -4.36
CA LEU A 25 -23.24 3.50 -3.16
C LEU A 25 -24.37 4.54 -3.09
N GLU A 26 -24.88 5.05 -4.23
CA GLU A 26 -26.07 5.92 -4.28
C GLU A 26 -27.32 5.28 -3.67
N LYS A 27 -27.40 3.93 -3.69
CA LYS A 27 -28.49 3.16 -3.07
C LYS A 27 -28.32 2.97 -1.56
N MET A 28 -27.12 3.23 -1.04
CA MET A 28 -26.74 2.94 0.35
C MET A 28 -26.65 4.19 1.22
N VAL A 29 -26.14 5.30 0.66
CA VAL A 29 -25.91 6.56 1.37
C VAL A 29 -26.27 7.76 0.47
N ASP A 30 -26.51 8.92 1.07
CA ASP A 30 -26.79 10.16 0.35
C ASP A 30 -25.54 10.67 -0.39
N THR A 31 -25.33 10.20 -1.62
CA THR A 31 -24.21 10.54 -2.50
C THR A 31 -24.60 10.38 -3.97
N ASN A 32 -23.70 10.74 -4.89
CA ASN A 32 -23.81 10.43 -6.31
C ASN A 32 -22.44 10.30 -6.96
N ASP A 33 -22.41 9.70 -8.16
CA ASP A 33 -21.18 9.43 -8.92
C ASP A 33 -20.37 10.71 -9.20
N GLU A 34 -21.02 11.79 -9.59
CA GLU A 34 -20.38 13.07 -9.86
C GLU A 34 -19.66 13.62 -8.62
N TRP A 35 -20.34 13.59 -7.47
CA TRP A 35 -19.77 14.05 -6.19
C TRP A 35 -18.54 13.25 -5.78
N ILE A 36 -18.59 11.89 -5.89
CA ILE A 36 -17.48 11.01 -5.52
C ILE A 36 -16.31 11.23 -6.49
N THR A 37 -16.56 11.14 -7.79
CA THR A 37 -15.53 11.21 -8.83
C THR A 37 -14.83 12.58 -8.82
N THR A 38 -15.56 13.67 -8.72
CA THR A 38 -14.97 15.03 -8.71
C THR A 38 -14.09 15.26 -7.48
N ARG A 39 -14.43 14.67 -6.33
CA ARG A 39 -13.71 14.88 -5.07
C ARG A 39 -12.54 13.94 -4.86
N THR A 40 -12.62 12.72 -5.38
CA THR A 40 -11.68 11.65 -5.08
C THR A 40 -10.97 11.10 -6.31
N GLY A 41 -11.61 11.13 -7.47
CA GLY A 41 -11.20 10.42 -8.68
C GLY A 41 -11.74 8.99 -8.75
N ILE A 42 -12.40 8.47 -7.70
CA ILE A 42 -12.83 7.08 -7.59
C ILE A 42 -14.15 6.86 -8.35
N LYS A 43 -14.21 5.81 -9.18
CA LYS A 43 -15.43 5.38 -9.89
C LYS A 43 -15.96 4.06 -9.33
N GLU A 44 -15.06 3.16 -8.95
CA GLU A 44 -15.39 1.86 -8.39
C GLU A 44 -14.32 1.41 -7.39
N ARG A 45 -14.62 0.39 -6.61
CA ARG A 45 -13.70 -0.31 -5.72
C ARG A 45 -14.02 -1.79 -5.73
N ARG A 46 -13.04 -2.58 -5.32
CA ARG A 46 -13.17 -4.02 -5.22
C ARG A 46 -13.48 -4.42 -3.79
N ILE A 47 -14.32 -5.40 -3.61
CA ILE A 47 -14.77 -5.89 -2.30
C ILE A 47 -14.66 -7.42 -2.31
N VAL A 48 -14.03 -7.97 -1.28
CA VAL A 48 -13.90 -9.44 -1.13
C VAL A 48 -15.24 -10.14 -1.07
N ALA A 49 -15.25 -11.41 -1.46
CA ALA A 49 -16.39 -12.30 -1.25
C ALA A 49 -16.54 -12.64 0.25
N ASP A 50 -17.73 -13.10 0.63
CA ASP A 50 -17.96 -13.54 2.01
C ASP A 50 -16.99 -14.68 2.38
N GLY A 51 -16.24 -14.48 3.46
CA GLY A 51 -15.25 -15.43 3.95
C GLY A 51 -13.87 -15.34 3.29
N GLU A 52 -13.69 -14.53 2.26
CA GLU A 52 -12.38 -14.28 1.66
C GLU A 52 -11.57 -13.31 2.56
N THR A 53 -10.32 -13.65 2.81
CA THR A 53 -9.45 -12.95 3.77
C THR A 53 -8.23 -12.33 3.10
N LEU A 54 -7.50 -11.47 3.84
CA LEU A 54 -6.26 -10.89 3.34
C LEU A 54 -5.21 -11.97 3.05
N SER A 55 -5.13 -13.03 3.88
CA SER A 55 -4.19 -14.13 3.63
C SER A 55 -4.53 -14.93 2.37
N ASP A 56 -5.81 -14.98 1.94
CA ASP A 56 -6.19 -15.61 0.67
C ASP A 56 -5.64 -14.80 -0.51
N LEU A 57 -5.85 -13.48 -0.52
CA LEU A 57 -5.28 -12.61 -1.54
C LEU A 57 -3.73 -12.64 -1.52
N GLY A 58 -3.13 -12.50 -0.34
CA GLY A 58 -1.68 -12.51 -0.17
C GLY A 58 -1.03 -13.82 -0.63
N SER A 59 -1.64 -14.97 -0.35
CA SER A 59 -1.13 -16.26 -0.80
C SER A 59 -1.19 -16.43 -2.32
N GLN A 60 -2.22 -15.87 -2.98
CA GLN A 60 -2.32 -15.83 -4.44
C GLN A 60 -1.22 -14.94 -5.03
N VAL A 61 -0.95 -13.76 -4.42
CA VAL A 61 0.15 -12.88 -4.82
C VAL A 61 1.50 -13.60 -4.75
N VAL A 62 1.78 -14.29 -3.63
CA VAL A 62 3.05 -15.04 -3.45
C VAL A 62 3.20 -16.14 -4.50
N LYS A 63 2.16 -16.96 -4.73
CA LYS A 63 2.17 -18.01 -5.75
C LYS A 63 2.44 -17.42 -7.15
N ALA A 64 1.73 -16.37 -7.52
CA ALA A 64 1.89 -15.72 -8.81
C ALA A 64 3.29 -15.09 -9.01
N ILE A 65 3.87 -14.50 -7.95
CA ILE A 65 5.27 -14.03 -7.97
C ILE A 65 6.22 -15.20 -8.20
N CYS A 66 6.06 -16.31 -7.48
CA CYS A 66 6.91 -17.49 -7.63
C CYS A 66 6.81 -18.07 -9.05
N ASP A 67 5.60 -18.26 -9.55
CA ASP A 67 5.33 -18.77 -10.91
C ASP A 67 5.96 -17.86 -11.98
N LYS A 68 5.73 -16.56 -11.88
CA LYS A 68 6.26 -15.55 -12.82
C LYS A 68 7.80 -15.48 -12.79
N ARG A 69 8.40 -15.61 -11.60
CA ARG A 69 9.86 -15.60 -11.40
C ARG A 69 10.52 -16.95 -11.74
N GLY A 70 9.72 -18.03 -11.85
CA GLY A 70 10.20 -19.40 -12.09
C GLY A 70 10.95 -20.00 -10.91
N ILE A 71 10.49 -19.71 -9.68
CA ILE A 71 11.08 -20.20 -8.42
C ILE A 71 10.04 -21.00 -7.62
N SER A 72 10.53 -21.89 -6.75
CA SER A 72 9.67 -22.60 -5.80
C SER A 72 9.31 -21.67 -4.63
N PRO A 73 8.08 -21.74 -4.09
CA PRO A 73 7.73 -21.06 -2.83
C PRO A 73 8.67 -21.45 -1.66
N LEU A 74 9.26 -22.64 -1.69
CA LEU A 74 10.24 -23.09 -0.70
C LEU A 74 11.58 -22.32 -0.72
N GLU A 75 11.84 -21.55 -1.77
CA GLU A 75 13.02 -20.69 -1.88
C GLU A 75 12.84 -19.34 -1.22
N ILE A 76 11.61 -18.98 -0.80
CA ILE A 76 11.36 -17.72 -0.12
C ILE A 76 11.89 -17.79 1.30
N ASP A 77 12.70 -16.80 1.67
CA ASP A 77 13.30 -16.70 3.00
C ASP A 77 12.38 -15.99 4.00
N MET A 78 11.60 -15.00 3.52
CA MET A 78 10.78 -14.14 4.37
C MET A 78 9.60 -13.56 3.64
N ILE A 79 8.48 -13.36 4.37
CA ILE A 79 7.32 -12.61 3.91
C ILE A 79 6.97 -11.55 4.95
N ILE A 80 6.86 -10.28 4.55
CA ILE A 80 6.43 -9.17 5.41
C ILE A 80 5.13 -8.61 4.84
N VAL A 81 4.09 -8.48 5.67
CA VAL A 81 2.78 -7.96 5.26
C VAL A 81 2.52 -6.61 5.91
N GLY A 82 2.38 -5.56 5.10
CA GLY A 82 1.92 -4.24 5.53
C GLY A 82 0.39 -4.21 5.55
N THR A 83 -0.22 -4.17 6.74
CA THR A 83 -1.68 -4.19 6.88
C THR A 83 -2.17 -3.56 8.18
N VAL A 84 -3.42 -3.09 8.18
CA VAL A 84 -4.19 -2.71 9.38
C VAL A 84 -5.44 -3.59 9.56
N THR A 85 -5.68 -4.50 8.62
CA THR A 85 -6.82 -5.43 8.62
C THR A 85 -6.33 -6.87 8.55
N ALA A 86 -5.37 -7.21 9.43
CA ALA A 86 -4.87 -8.58 9.57
C ALA A 86 -6.01 -9.57 9.81
N ASP A 87 -5.88 -10.81 9.32
CA ASP A 87 -6.87 -11.87 9.50
C ASP A 87 -7.22 -12.08 10.99
N HIS A 88 -6.19 -12.03 11.83
CA HIS A 88 -6.27 -12.19 13.29
C HIS A 88 -5.29 -11.23 13.98
N ARG A 89 -5.48 -11.01 15.28
CA ARG A 89 -4.48 -10.31 16.11
C ARG A 89 -3.19 -11.13 16.24
N PHE A 90 -3.33 -12.44 16.28
CA PHE A 90 -2.28 -13.46 16.17
C PHE A 90 -2.95 -14.79 15.78
N PRO A 91 -2.30 -15.68 15.03
CA PRO A 91 -0.98 -15.46 14.39
C PRO A 91 -1.00 -14.30 13.40
N SER A 92 0.18 -13.85 12.95
CA SER A 92 0.28 -12.83 11.91
C SER A 92 -0.28 -13.34 10.59
N THR A 93 -0.85 -12.44 9.78
CA THR A 93 -1.30 -12.73 8.41
C THR A 93 -0.15 -13.29 7.57
N SER A 94 1.06 -12.77 7.76
CA SER A 94 2.27 -13.28 7.12
C SER A 94 2.49 -14.78 7.33
N ASN A 95 2.31 -15.30 8.56
CA ASN A 95 2.46 -16.73 8.83
C ASN A 95 1.40 -17.56 8.11
N ILE A 96 0.16 -17.06 8.04
CA ILE A 96 -0.92 -17.71 7.32
C ILE A 96 -0.65 -17.70 5.81
N VAL A 97 -0.13 -16.60 5.27
CA VAL A 97 0.30 -16.50 3.87
C VAL A 97 1.42 -17.50 3.57
N CYS A 98 2.42 -17.66 4.45
CA CYS A 98 3.48 -18.66 4.29
C CYS A 98 2.90 -20.07 4.13
N ASP A 99 1.96 -20.46 4.98
CA ASP A 99 1.29 -21.76 4.93
C ASP A 99 0.47 -21.93 3.65
N LYS A 100 -0.48 -21.00 3.38
CA LYS A 100 -1.38 -21.05 2.23
C LYS A 100 -0.66 -21.00 0.87
N SER A 101 0.49 -20.33 0.80
CA SER A 101 1.28 -20.21 -0.43
C SER A 101 2.24 -21.37 -0.66
N GLY A 102 2.50 -22.19 0.36
CA GLY A 102 3.51 -23.25 0.34
C GLY A 102 4.93 -22.75 0.60
N ALA A 103 5.12 -21.49 1.02
CA ALA A 103 6.42 -20.92 1.40
C ALA A 103 6.83 -21.35 2.82
N THR A 104 6.83 -22.66 3.08
CA THR A 104 6.97 -23.23 4.44
C THR A 104 8.38 -23.10 5.03
N ASN A 105 9.38 -22.71 4.24
CA ASN A 105 10.71 -22.35 4.74
C ASN A 105 10.80 -20.88 5.16
N ALA A 106 9.83 -20.06 4.74
CA ALA A 106 9.80 -18.65 5.08
C ALA A 106 9.31 -18.41 6.51
N TRP A 107 9.79 -17.34 7.09
CA TRP A 107 9.23 -16.74 8.29
C TRP A 107 8.80 -15.29 8.00
N GLY A 108 8.07 -14.67 8.89
CA GLY A 108 7.66 -13.30 8.66
C GLY A 108 6.81 -12.71 9.78
N PHE A 109 6.32 -11.51 9.52
CA PHE A 109 5.51 -10.73 10.46
C PHE A 109 4.67 -9.69 9.74
N ASP A 110 3.63 -9.18 10.42
CA ASP A 110 2.84 -8.07 9.95
C ASP A 110 3.42 -6.76 10.46
N LEU A 111 3.36 -5.70 9.63
CA LEU A 111 3.80 -4.35 9.95
C LEU A 111 2.63 -3.38 9.80
N SER A 112 2.35 -2.61 10.85
CA SER A 112 1.27 -1.62 10.85
C SER A 112 1.81 -0.21 10.66
N ALA A 113 1.53 0.40 9.51
CA ALA A 113 1.79 1.81 9.18
C ALA A 113 0.71 2.39 8.27
N ALA A 114 -0.50 1.83 8.34
CA ALA A 114 -1.67 2.20 7.54
C ALA A 114 -1.33 2.35 6.04
N CYS A 115 -1.77 3.43 5.39
CA CYS A 115 -1.53 3.64 3.96
C CYS A 115 -0.04 3.75 3.58
N SER A 116 0.85 4.01 4.54
CA SER A 116 2.30 3.96 4.34
C SER A 116 2.87 2.55 4.51
N GLY A 117 2.04 1.55 4.83
CA GLY A 117 2.45 0.19 5.17
C GLY A 117 3.39 -0.41 4.14
N PHE A 118 3.08 -0.31 2.84
CA PHE A 118 3.94 -0.88 1.81
C PHE A 118 5.35 -0.26 1.78
N ILE A 119 5.49 1.06 1.85
CA ILE A 119 6.84 1.66 1.84
C ILE A 119 7.64 1.32 3.10
N TYR A 120 6.97 1.17 4.25
CA TYR A 120 7.61 0.72 5.48
C TYR A 120 8.04 -0.75 5.40
N THR A 121 7.21 -1.64 4.84
CA THR A 121 7.60 -3.05 4.60
C THR A 121 8.71 -3.17 3.56
N LEU A 122 8.66 -2.35 2.49
CA LEU A 122 9.69 -2.33 1.46
C LEU A 122 11.06 -1.98 2.04
N VAL A 123 11.14 -0.89 2.80
CA VAL A 123 12.39 -0.46 3.46
C VAL A 123 12.84 -1.47 4.52
N THR A 124 11.91 -2.10 5.23
CA THR A 124 12.24 -3.17 6.18
C THR A 124 12.81 -4.38 5.45
N GLY A 125 12.15 -4.86 4.40
CA GLY A 125 12.61 -5.98 3.58
C GLY A 125 13.97 -5.70 2.91
N GLN A 126 14.18 -4.45 2.46
CA GLN A 126 15.46 -3.98 1.95
C GLN A 126 16.60 -4.27 2.93
N GLN A 127 16.45 -3.91 4.21
CA GLN A 127 17.50 -4.11 5.22
C GLN A 127 17.84 -5.59 5.41
N PHE A 128 16.86 -6.48 5.31
CA PHE A 128 17.10 -7.92 5.39
C PHE A 128 17.90 -8.44 4.20
N VAL A 129 17.60 -8.00 2.98
CA VAL A 129 18.35 -8.37 1.78
C VAL A 129 19.77 -7.79 1.81
N GLU A 130 19.91 -6.51 2.12
CA GLU A 130 21.20 -5.81 2.18
C GLU A 130 22.12 -6.32 3.29
N SER A 131 21.56 -6.95 4.35
CA SER A 131 22.37 -7.67 5.36
C SER A 131 23.17 -8.83 4.78
N GLY A 132 22.83 -9.27 3.55
CA GLY A 132 23.45 -10.43 2.88
C GLY A 132 22.97 -11.79 3.39
N ARG A 133 22.11 -11.80 4.43
CA ARG A 133 21.62 -13.04 5.06
C ARG A 133 20.43 -13.66 4.32
N TYR A 134 19.55 -12.81 3.79
CA TYR A 134 18.33 -13.22 3.09
C TYR A 134 18.41 -12.84 1.62
N LYS A 135 17.97 -13.72 0.73
CA LYS A 135 18.13 -13.55 -0.72
C LYS A 135 16.81 -13.37 -1.45
N LYS A 136 15.71 -13.85 -0.87
CA LYS A 136 14.38 -13.80 -1.46
C LYS A 136 13.37 -13.36 -0.40
N VAL A 137 13.09 -12.07 -0.36
CA VAL A 137 12.15 -11.47 0.59
C VAL A 137 10.93 -10.95 -0.18
N ILE A 138 9.74 -11.46 0.12
CA ILE A 138 8.50 -10.93 -0.42
C ILE A 138 7.95 -9.89 0.57
N VAL A 139 7.63 -8.71 0.06
CA VAL A 139 6.92 -7.67 0.80
C VAL A 139 5.56 -7.45 0.17
N LEU A 140 4.51 -7.58 0.97
CA LEU A 140 3.12 -7.39 0.59
C LEU A 140 2.57 -6.11 1.21
N GLY A 141 1.71 -5.42 0.47
CA GLY A 141 0.80 -4.41 0.99
C GLY A 141 -0.63 -4.82 0.64
N GLY A 142 -1.52 -4.83 1.61
CA GLY A 142 -2.89 -5.22 1.36
C GLY A 142 -3.78 -5.02 2.57
N ASP A 143 -5.06 -4.80 2.30
CA ASP A 143 -6.08 -4.63 3.33
C ASP A 143 -7.45 -5.09 2.83
N ILE A 144 -8.26 -5.57 3.76
CA ILE A 144 -9.69 -5.82 3.59
C ILE A 144 -10.44 -4.70 4.30
N MET A 145 -10.44 -3.53 3.68
CA MET A 145 -11.03 -2.33 4.28
C MET A 145 -12.54 -2.45 4.44
N SER A 146 -13.21 -3.22 3.59
CA SER A 146 -14.64 -3.49 3.70
C SER A 146 -15.03 -4.10 5.06
N SER A 147 -14.10 -4.76 5.76
CA SER A 147 -14.32 -5.35 7.09
C SER A 147 -14.43 -4.32 8.21
N ILE A 148 -13.88 -3.11 8.02
CA ILE A 148 -13.87 -2.04 9.03
C ILE A 148 -14.54 -0.75 8.55
N VAL A 149 -15.10 -0.71 7.36
CA VAL A 149 -15.85 0.43 6.83
C VAL A 149 -17.31 0.38 7.28
N ASN A 150 -17.83 1.53 7.74
CA ASN A 150 -19.26 1.68 8.00
C ASN A 150 -19.97 2.13 6.71
N TYR A 151 -20.71 1.23 6.08
CA TYR A 151 -21.49 1.56 4.87
C TYR A 151 -22.72 2.46 5.10
N LYS A 152 -22.90 2.99 6.32
CA LYS A 152 -23.84 4.08 6.64
C LYS A 152 -23.15 5.44 6.77
N ASP A 153 -21.82 5.47 6.74
CA ASP A 153 -21.03 6.71 6.79
C ASP A 153 -20.47 7.06 5.41
N ARG A 154 -21.10 8.03 4.74
CA ARG A 154 -20.68 8.48 3.40
C ARG A 154 -19.28 9.11 3.36
N ASN A 155 -18.70 9.49 4.51
CA ASN A 155 -17.37 10.10 4.54
C ASN A 155 -16.27 9.08 4.32
N THR A 156 -16.52 7.81 4.64
CA THR A 156 -15.55 6.73 4.57
C THR A 156 -15.90 5.68 3.54
N CYS A 157 -17.18 5.26 3.41
CA CYS A 157 -17.58 4.16 2.54
C CYS A 157 -17.33 4.41 1.04
N VAL A 158 -17.24 5.67 0.63
CA VAL A 158 -16.99 6.05 -0.77
C VAL A 158 -15.50 6.00 -1.16
N ILE A 159 -14.61 5.79 -0.19
CA ILE A 159 -13.16 5.90 -0.39
C ILE A 159 -12.50 4.54 -0.56
N PHE A 160 -12.77 3.62 0.38
CA PHE A 160 -11.96 2.42 0.57
C PHE A 160 -12.40 1.23 -0.27
N GLY A 161 -11.43 0.45 -0.72
CA GLY A 161 -11.59 -0.84 -1.37
C GLY A 161 -10.61 -1.86 -0.82
N ASP A 162 -10.79 -3.12 -1.24
CA ASP A 162 -9.99 -4.27 -0.84
C ASP A 162 -9.01 -4.66 -1.94
N GLY A 163 -7.84 -5.17 -1.55
CA GLY A 163 -6.84 -5.68 -2.47
C GLY A 163 -5.50 -5.95 -1.81
N CYS A 164 -4.70 -6.73 -2.47
CA CYS A 164 -3.34 -7.07 -2.04
C CYS A 164 -2.41 -7.12 -3.23
N ALA A 165 -1.22 -6.58 -3.08
CA ALA A 165 -0.15 -6.73 -4.06
C ALA A 165 1.20 -6.78 -3.35
N GLY A 166 2.23 -7.22 -4.05
CA GLY A 166 3.55 -7.30 -3.47
C GLY A 166 4.65 -7.44 -4.49
N VAL A 167 5.86 -7.38 -3.98
CA VAL A 167 7.08 -7.50 -4.76
C VAL A 167 8.03 -8.52 -4.15
N LEU A 168 8.84 -9.15 -5.00
CA LEU A 168 9.99 -9.93 -4.59
C LEU A 168 11.23 -9.02 -4.57
N LEU A 169 11.93 -9.02 -3.45
CA LEU A 169 13.23 -8.39 -3.29
C LEU A 169 14.34 -9.42 -3.36
N GLU A 170 15.30 -9.18 -4.24
CA GLU A 170 16.51 -9.99 -4.39
C GLU A 170 17.75 -9.09 -4.39
N PRO A 171 18.95 -9.63 -4.05
CA PRO A 171 20.21 -8.88 -4.09
C PRO A 171 20.56 -8.41 -5.50
N ASP A 172 20.92 -7.14 -5.66
CA ASP A 172 21.43 -6.55 -6.90
C ASP A 172 22.82 -5.94 -6.66
N GLN A 173 23.71 -6.11 -7.64
CA GLN A 173 25.06 -5.54 -7.65
C GLN A 173 25.32 -4.61 -8.85
N GLU A 174 24.29 -4.39 -9.67
CA GLU A 174 24.36 -3.54 -10.86
C GLU A 174 23.93 -2.09 -10.58
N GLY A 175 23.53 -1.79 -9.32
CA GLY A 175 23.11 -0.47 -8.89
C GLY A 175 21.61 -0.20 -9.07
N ASN A 176 20.80 -1.25 -9.31
CA ASN A 176 19.34 -1.17 -9.27
C ASN A 176 18.82 -1.41 -7.85
N GLY A 177 17.51 -1.29 -7.66
CA GLY A 177 16.83 -1.52 -6.40
C GLY A 177 16.59 -0.25 -5.60
N VAL A 178 16.34 -0.40 -4.31
CA VAL A 178 16.09 0.73 -3.41
C VAL A 178 17.39 1.48 -3.17
N ILE A 179 17.40 2.76 -3.53
CA ILE A 179 18.59 3.63 -3.45
C ILE A 179 18.54 4.48 -2.18
N ASP A 180 17.37 5.06 -1.87
CA ASP A 180 17.19 5.93 -0.71
C ASP A 180 15.76 5.86 -0.19
N SER A 181 15.57 6.18 1.09
CA SER A 181 14.27 6.22 1.71
C SER A 181 14.18 7.25 2.83
N ILE A 182 13.01 7.87 2.97
CA ILE A 182 12.67 8.77 4.06
C ILE A 182 11.37 8.28 4.68
N LEU A 183 11.41 7.85 5.93
CA LEU A 183 10.23 7.43 6.69
C LEU A 183 10.06 8.35 7.89
N LYS A 184 8.84 8.85 8.11
CA LYS A 184 8.50 9.79 9.18
C LYS A 184 7.18 9.41 9.84
N ALA A 185 7.05 9.72 11.14
CA ALA A 185 5.83 9.51 11.89
C ALA A 185 5.55 10.69 12.84
N ASP A 186 4.26 10.93 13.10
CA ASP A 186 3.78 11.91 14.08
C ASP A 186 2.52 11.37 14.79
N GLY A 187 2.68 10.87 15.99
CA GLY A 187 1.60 10.29 16.78
C GLY A 187 0.56 11.31 17.28
N SER A 188 0.80 12.63 17.11
CA SER A 188 -0.20 13.64 17.48
C SER A 188 -1.45 13.61 16.61
N GLY A 189 -1.36 13.05 15.40
CA GLY A 189 -2.47 12.87 14.47
C GLY A 189 -3.38 11.65 14.72
N ARG A 190 -3.12 10.85 15.75
CA ARG A 190 -3.78 9.55 16.00
C ARG A 190 -5.31 9.59 16.05
N GLU A 191 -5.91 10.67 16.51
CA GLU A 191 -7.37 10.79 16.62
C GLU A 191 -8.06 11.21 15.29
N LEU A 192 -7.29 11.58 14.27
CA LEU A 192 -7.83 12.13 13.01
C LEU A 192 -8.08 11.05 11.95
N LEU A 193 -7.41 9.89 12.05
CA LEU A 193 -7.61 8.74 11.19
C LEU A 193 -7.35 7.49 12.01
N ILE A 194 -8.43 6.83 12.47
CA ILE A 194 -8.37 5.77 13.47
C ILE A 194 -9.56 4.82 13.36
N GLN A 195 -9.36 3.55 13.69
CA GLN A 195 -10.40 2.66 14.20
C GLN A 195 -10.22 2.61 15.72
N LYS A 196 -11.13 3.24 16.46
CA LYS A 196 -10.94 3.47 17.90
C LYS A 196 -11.12 2.22 18.75
N HIS A 197 -12.13 1.41 18.41
CA HIS A 197 -12.39 0.16 19.10
C HIS A 197 -11.73 -1.03 18.36
N GLY A 198 -11.51 -2.11 19.11
CA GLY A 198 -10.92 -3.34 18.58
C GLY A 198 -9.50 -3.61 19.07
N GLY A 199 -8.81 -2.57 19.60
CA GLY A 199 -7.51 -2.70 20.27
C GLY A 199 -7.61 -2.99 21.78
N SER A 200 -6.45 -3.01 22.46
CA SER A 200 -6.37 -3.20 23.90
C SER A 200 -6.89 -2.00 24.71
N ALA A 201 -6.82 -0.78 24.14
CA ALA A 201 -7.33 0.43 24.77
C ALA A 201 -8.87 0.43 24.90
N PHE A 202 -9.54 -0.05 23.85
CA PHE A 202 -10.99 -0.13 23.76
C PHE A 202 -11.40 -1.46 23.09
N PRO A 203 -11.44 -2.57 23.86
CA PRO A 203 -11.86 -3.86 23.31
C PRO A 203 -13.33 -3.84 22.85
N ILE A 204 -13.64 -4.62 21.82
CA ILE A 204 -15.05 -4.85 21.45
C ILE A 204 -15.68 -5.77 22.47
N THR A 205 -16.84 -5.35 23.01
CA THR A 205 -17.65 -6.06 24.00
C THR A 205 -19.08 -6.21 23.49
N LYS A 206 -19.93 -6.93 24.24
CA LYS A 206 -21.34 -7.05 23.90
C LYS A 206 -22.09 -5.71 23.95
N GLU A 207 -21.63 -4.81 24.81
CA GLU A 207 -22.24 -3.49 25.02
C GLU A 207 -21.89 -2.49 23.93
N ASN A 208 -20.74 -2.66 23.25
CA ASN A 208 -20.30 -1.73 22.23
C ASN A 208 -20.22 -2.30 20.81
N VAL A 209 -20.62 -3.57 20.60
CA VAL A 209 -20.70 -4.16 19.26
C VAL A 209 -21.68 -3.35 18.38
N GLY A 210 -21.22 -2.97 17.17
CA GLY A 210 -22.01 -2.12 16.26
C GLY A 210 -21.94 -0.62 16.56
N HIS A 211 -21.20 -0.18 17.59
CA HIS A 211 -20.95 1.24 17.81
C HIS A 211 -20.15 1.85 16.65
N PRO A 212 -20.38 3.12 16.27
CA PRO A 212 -19.61 3.78 15.19
C PRO A 212 -18.09 3.70 15.37
N ASP A 213 -17.57 3.73 16.57
CA ASP A 213 -16.15 3.60 16.89
C ASP A 213 -15.55 2.21 16.59
N ASN A 214 -16.39 1.21 16.25
CA ASN A 214 -15.93 -0.09 15.75
C ASN A 214 -15.45 -0.03 14.29
N PHE A 215 -15.71 1.07 13.62
CA PHE A 215 -15.37 1.29 12.22
C PHE A 215 -14.31 2.37 12.08
N ILE A 216 -13.71 2.46 10.89
CA ILE A 216 -12.74 3.49 10.59
C ILE A 216 -13.40 4.88 10.65
N PHE A 217 -12.75 5.80 11.33
CA PHE A 217 -13.08 7.22 11.39
C PHE A 217 -12.00 8.04 10.68
N GLN A 218 -12.42 9.04 9.90
CA GLN A 218 -11.52 9.98 9.25
C GLN A 218 -12.06 11.41 9.38
N GLU A 219 -11.29 12.30 10.02
CA GLU A 219 -11.53 13.75 9.94
C GLU A 219 -10.96 14.27 8.61
N GLY A 220 -11.77 14.16 7.56
CA GLY A 220 -11.34 14.29 6.16
C GLY A 220 -10.61 15.59 5.82
N ARG A 221 -10.99 16.73 6.43
CA ARG A 221 -10.38 18.04 6.13
C ARG A 221 -8.94 18.14 6.64
N SER A 222 -8.71 17.77 7.90
CA SER A 222 -7.36 17.81 8.49
C SER A 222 -6.46 16.76 7.86
N VAL A 223 -6.94 15.51 7.72
CA VAL A 223 -6.19 14.44 7.06
C VAL A 223 -5.76 14.86 5.65
N PHE A 224 -6.69 15.43 4.86
CA PHE A 224 -6.38 15.93 3.51
C PHE A 224 -5.28 17.01 3.53
N LYS A 225 -5.37 17.99 4.44
CA LYS A 225 -4.38 19.06 4.56
C LYS A 225 -2.99 18.51 4.89
N PHE A 226 -2.90 17.59 5.85
CA PHE A 226 -1.63 16.95 6.21
C PHE A 226 -1.08 16.11 5.05
N ALA A 227 -1.93 15.30 4.40
CA ALA A 227 -1.52 14.45 3.29
C ALA A 227 -0.94 15.25 2.12
N VAL A 228 -1.63 16.31 1.69
CA VAL A 228 -1.16 17.20 0.60
C VAL A 228 0.21 17.78 0.91
N THR A 229 0.42 18.25 2.15
CA THR A 229 1.69 18.88 2.51
C THR A 229 2.79 17.85 2.71
N LYS A 230 2.55 16.83 3.58
CA LYS A 230 3.60 15.89 3.99
C LYS A 230 4.05 14.96 2.87
N MET A 231 3.12 14.50 2.02
CA MET A 231 3.48 13.63 0.89
C MET A 231 4.26 14.41 -0.18
N ALA A 232 3.83 15.63 -0.49
CA ALA A 232 4.53 16.49 -1.44
C ALA A 232 5.94 16.88 -0.95
N ASP A 233 6.07 17.28 0.33
CA ASP A 233 7.35 17.70 0.89
C ASP A 233 8.34 16.55 0.98
N VAL A 234 7.93 15.35 1.43
CA VAL A 234 8.85 14.19 1.53
C VAL A 234 9.29 13.69 0.16
N SER A 235 8.43 13.86 -0.87
CA SER A 235 8.79 13.53 -2.25
C SER A 235 9.81 14.50 -2.83
N ALA A 236 9.69 15.79 -2.55
CA ALA A 236 10.70 16.78 -2.94
C ALA A 236 12.01 16.58 -2.15
N GLU A 237 11.92 16.27 -0.86
CA GLU A 237 13.10 16.02 0.01
C GLU A 237 13.95 14.85 -0.50
N ILE A 238 13.32 13.74 -0.93
CA ILE A 238 14.09 12.59 -1.44
C ILE A 238 14.74 12.89 -2.79
N MET A 239 14.07 13.68 -3.64
CA MET A 239 14.67 14.14 -4.90
C MET A 239 15.89 15.02 -4.64
N GLU A 240 15.77 16.01 -3.75
CA GLU A 240 16.88 16.90 -3.38
C GLU A 240 18.08 16.11 -2.82
N ARG A 241 17.85 15.15 -1.91
CA ARG A 241 18.89 14.29 -1.34
C ARG A 241 19.67 13.50 -2.37
N ASN A 242 18.99 13.12 -3.48
CA ASN A 242 19.57 12.31 -4.54
C ASN A 242 19.93 13.12 -5.79
N ASN A 243 19.92 14.47 -5.71
CA ASN A 243 20.22 15.39 -6.81
C ASN A 243 19.34 15.13 -8.06
N LEU A 244 18.08 14.75 -7.86
CA LEU A 244 17.12 14.52 -8.95
C LEU A 244 16.29 15.76 -9.22
N THR A 245 16.05 16.01 -10.50
CA THR A 245 15.06 16.96 -11.01
C THR A 245 13.80 16.20 -11.50
N GLY A 246 12.75 16.91 -11.86
CA GLY A 246 11.56 16.27 -12.45
C GLY A 246 11.84 15.60 -13.81
N GLU A 247 12.91 15.99 -14.51
CA GLU A 247 13.33 15.35 -15.75
C GLU A 247 13.98 13.98 -15.49
N ASP A 248 14.72 13.85 -14.39
CA ASP A 248 15.43 12.63 -14.00
C ASP A 248 14.50 11.53 -13.46
N VAL A 249 13.30 11.88 -12.95
CA VAL A 249 12.31 10.93 -12.46
C VAL A 249 11.47 10.42 -13.65
N ASP A 250 11.49 9.14 -13.89
CA ASP A 250 10.66 8.50 -14.92
C ASP A 250 9.22 8.30 -14.42
N TRP A 251 9.06 7.86 -13.16
CA TRP A 251 7.75 7.54 -12.62
C TRP A 251 7.58 7.97 -11.17
N LEU A 252 6.44 8.60 -10.88
CA LEU A 252 5.89 8.76 -9.52
C LEU A 252 4.82 7.68 -9.31
N VAL A 253 4.96 6.90 -8.24
CA VAL A 253 3.95 5.94 -7.77
C VAL A 253 3.42 6.39 -6.41
N PRO A 254 2.40 7.24 -6.40
CA PRO A 254 1.84 7.77 -5.16
C PRO A 254 0.80 6.83 -4.56
N HIS A 255 0.64 6.88 -3.26
CA HIS A 255 -0.52 6.32 -2.60
C HIS A 255 -1.83 6.84 -3.22
N GLN A 256 -2.75 5.94 -3.55
CA GLN A 256 -4.00 6.22 -4.27
C GLN A 256 -5.14 6.55 -3.28
N ALA A 257 -5.04 7.67 -2.56
CA ALA A 257 -6.07 8.11 -1.62
C ALA A 257 -7.07 9.09 -2.22
N ASN A 258 -6.58 10.01 -3.05
CA ASN A 258 -7.34 11.10 -3.62
C ASN A 258 -6.55 11.74 -4.77
N LEU A 259 -7.17 11.89 -5.93
CA LEU A 259 -6.51 12.42 -7.13
C LEU A 259 -5.89 13.82 -6.89
N ARG A 260 -6.52 14.66 -6.07
CA ARG A 260 -6.00 16.00 -5.75
C ARG A 260 -4.72 15.97 -4.90
N ILE A 261 -4.55 14.94 -4.06
CA ILE A 261 -3.30 14.73 -3.30
C ILE A 261 -2.21 14.27 -4.27
N ILE A 262 -2.54 13.37 -5.18
CA ILE A 262 -1.64 12.89 -6.23
C ILE A 262 -1.15 14.06 -7.10
N ASP A 263 -2.07 14.87 -7.62
CA ASP A 263 -1.75 16.05 -8.44
C ASP A 263 -0.84 17.05 -7.68
N ALA A 264 -1.12 17.31 -6.41
CA ALA A 264 -0.31 18.21 -5.60
C ALA A 264 1.13 17.68 -5.40
N THR A 265 1.28 16.36 -5.19
CA THR A 265 2.59 15.71 -5.06
C THR A 265 3.37 15.80 -6.38
N ALA A 266 2.75 15.43 -7.49
CA ALA A 266 3.38 15.53 -8.82
C ALA A 266 3.81 16.95 -9.15
N ASN A 267 2.94 17.95 -8.91
CA ASN A 267 3.26 19.37 -9.12
C ASN A 267 4.46 19.83 -8.26
N ARG A 268 4.54 19.40 -7.00
CA ARG A 268 5.65 19.74 -6.09
C ARG A 268 6.98 19.15 -6.56
N MET A 269 6.94 17.99 -7.22
CA MET A 269 8.09 17.32 -7.81
C MET A 269 8.46 17.87 -9.22
N GLY A 270 7.64 18.74 -9.80
CA GLY A 270 7.81 19.24 -11.16
C GLY A 270 7.52 18.20 -12.25
N LEU A 271 6.67 17.22 -11.96
CA LEU A 271 6.33 16.14 -12.90
C LEU A 271 5.09 16.46 -13.72
N THR A 272 5.10 16.02 -14.97
CA THR A 272 3.92 15.98 -15.84
C THR A 272 3.04 14.76 -15.52
N LYS A 273 1.76 14.81 -15.90
CA LYS A 273 0.78 13.76 -15.54
C LYS A 273 1.10 12.40 -16.16
N ASP A 274 1.75 12.36 -17.28
CA ASP A 274 2.16 11.14 -17.98
C ASP A 274 3.25 10.34 -17.24
N LYS A 275 3.96 10.98 -16.31
CA LYS A 275 4.93 10.35 -15.41
C LYS A 275 4.30 9.85 -14.09
N VAL A 276 2.99 9.95 -13.91
CA VAL A 276 2.31 9.58 -12.66
C VAL A 276 1.44 8.34 -12.86
N MET A 277 1.74 7.29 -12.13
CA MET A 277 0.93 6.08 -12.14
C MET A 277 -0.36 6.28 -11.35
N ILE A 278 -1.50 6.05 -11.99
CA ILE A 278 -2.84 6.25 -11.41
C ILE A 278 -3.69 5.03 -11.72
N ASN A 279 -4.37 4.49 -10.70
CA ASN A 279 -5.40 3.46 -10.82
C ASN A 279 -6.54 3.62 -9.80
N ILE A 280 -6.57 4.77 -9.13
CA ILE A 280 -7.55 5.08 -8.08
C ILE A 280 -9.01 4.96 -8.57
N GLU A 281 -9.27 5.24 -9.86
CA GLU A 281 -10.61 5.14 -10.43
C GLU A 281 -11.19 3.73 -10.41
N LYS A 282 -10.31 2.69 -10.43
CA LYS A 282 -10.68 1.27 -10.50
C LYS A 282 -10.74 0.57 -9.15
N TYR A 283 -9.87 0.98 -8.21
CA TYR A 283 -9.67 0.24 -6.96
C TYR A 283 -9.97 1.07 -5.71
N GLY A 284 -10.12 2.40 -5.87
CA GLY A 284 -10.23 3.29 -4.73
C GLY A 284 -8.96 3.26 -3.86
N ASN A 285 -9.15 3.52 -2.57
CA ASN A 285 -8.06 3.47 -1.60
C ASN A 285 -7.99 2.07 -0.95
N THR A 286 -7.06 1.24 -1.40
CA THR A 286 -6.73 -0.07 -0.83
C THR A 286 -5.63 0.02 0.24
N THR A 287 -5.50 1.18 0.88
CA THR A 287 -4.51 1.48 1.95
C THR A 287 -3.07 1.12 1.57
N SER A 288 -2.45 0.15 2.24
CA SER A 288 -1.07 -0.29 1.94
C SER A 288 -0.94 -0.96 0.57
N GLY A 289 -2.02 -1.50 0.00
CA GLY A 289 -2.04 -2.15 -1.31
C GLY A 289 -1.93 -1.19 -2.49
N THR A 290 -2.17 0.11 -2.32
CA THR A 290 -2.30 1.05 -3.45
C THR A 290 -1.05 1.18 -4.30
N ILE A 291 0.12 1.34 -3.69
CA ILE A 291 1.40 1.48 -4.40
C ILE A 291 1.77 0.19 -5.15
N PRO A 292 1.81 -1.00 -4.52
CA PRO A 292 2.19 -2.20 -5.26
C PRO A 292 1.15 -2.62 -6.29
N LEU A 293 -0.14 -2.30 -6.14
CA LEU A 293 -1.16 -2.48 -7.18
C LEU A 293 -0.91 -1.55 -8.38
N CYS A 294 -0.46 -0.32 -8.17
CA CYS A 294 -0.02 0.55 -9.25
C CYS A 294 1.19 -0.02 -9.99
N LEU A 295 2.23 -0.44 -9.27
CA LEU A 295 3.41 -1.06 -9.87
C LEU A 295 3.04 -2.29 -10.71
N TRP A 296 2.14 -3.13 -10.21
CA TRP A 296 1.66 -4.31 -10.93
C TRP A 296 0.90 -3.95 -12.21
N GLU A 297 -0.02 -2.99 -12.15
CA GLU A 297 -0.84 -2.61 -13.31
C GLU A 297 -0.03 -1.92 -14.39
N TRP A 298 0.96 -1.11 -13.98
CA TRP A 298 1.82 -0.35 -14.87
C TRP A 298 3.12 -1.07 -15.25
N GLU A 299 3.36 -2.28 -14.77
CA GLU A 299 4.61 -3.02 -14.95
C GLU A 299 5.11 -3.07 -16.40
N LYS A 300 4.18 -3.21 -17.36
CA LYS A 300 4.52 -3.24 -18.80
C LYS A 300 5.11 -1.94 -19.34
N ASN A 301 4.95 -0.85 -18.63
CA ASN A 301 5.47 0.47 -18.97
C ASN A 301 6.86 0.71 -18.39
N LEU A 302 7.25 -0.09 -17.40
CA LEU A 302 8.52 0.04 -16.68
C LEU A 302 9.67 -0.57 -17.50
N LYS A 303 10.85 0.05 -17.35
CA LYS A 303 12.08 -0.40 -18.00
C LYS A 303 13.21 -0.47 -16.99
N LYS A 304 14.12 -1.40 -17.18
CA LYS A 304 15.33 -1.49 -16.37
C LYS A 304 16.08 -0.16 -16.35
N GLY A 305 16.36 0.33 -15.16
CA GLY A 305 17.06 1.60 -14.92
C GLY A 305 16.13 2.79 -14.70
N ASP A 306 14.80 2.66 -14.90
CA ASP A 306 13.85 3.74 -14.61
C ASP A 306 13.98 4.22 -13.16
N ASN A 307 14.07 5.52 -12.99
CA ASN A 307 14.08 6.19 -11.69
C ASN A 307 12.64 6.37 -11.21
N ILE A 308 12.30 5.66 -10.14
CA ILE A 308 10.94 5.62 -9.59
C ILE A 308 10.94 6.23 -8.18
N VAL A 309 9.98 7.12 -7.94
CA VAL A 309 9.71 7.66 -6.60
C VAL A 309 8.37 7.14 -6.12
N LEU A 310 8.38 6.43 -4.99
CA LEU A 310 7.18 6.03 -4.27
C LEU A 310 6.89 7.07 -3.19
N ALA A 311 5.62 7.41 -2.95
CA ALA A 311 5.25 8.35 -1.91
C ALA A 311 3.93 7.96 -1.24
N ALA A 312 3.87 7.99 0.08
CA ALA A 312 2.67 7.67 0.84
C ALA A 312 2.50 8.56 2.07
N PHE A 313 1.24 8.69 2.49
CA PHE A 313 0.81 9.27 3.76
C PHE A 313 -0.36 8.44 4.31
N GLY A 314 -0.37 8.17 5.61
CA GLY A 314 -1.39 7.34 6.24
C GLY A 314 -1.65 7.66 7.71
N GLY A 315 -2.60 6.91 8.27
CA GLY A 315 -2.91 6.97 9.71
C GLY A 315 -1.68 6.75 10.57
N GLY A 316 -1.68 7.43 11.74
CA GLY A 316 -0.59 7.42 12.69
C GLY A 316 -0.33 8.83 13.27
N PHE A 317 0.08 9.90 12.57
CA PHE A 317 0.35 9.81 11.14
C PHE A 317 1.66 9.12 10.82
N THR A 318 1.71 8.50 9.64
CA THR A 318 2.93 7.97 9.05
C THR A 318 3.04 8.47 7.61
N TRP A 319 4.25 8.78 7.15
CA TRP A 319 4.47 9.13 5.74
C TRP A 319 5.91 8.82 5.34
N GLY A 320 6.15 8.82 4.05
CA GLY A 320 7.50 8.63 3.54
C GLY A 320 7.56 8.61 2.03
N SER A 321 8.79 8.56 1.55
CA SER A 321 9.13 8.39 0.15
C SER A 321 10.29 7.42 0.00
N VAL A 322 10.29 6.69 -1.13
CA VAL A 322 11.35 5.77 -1.51
C VAL A 322 11.78 6.11 -2.92
N TYR A 323 13.08 6.27 -3.14
CA TYR A 323 13.67 6.34 -4.46
C TYR A 323 14.28 4.97 -4.79
N LEU A 324 13.92 4.43 -5.92
CA LEU A 324 14.44 3.17 -6.43
C LEU A 324 14.73 3.23 -7.93
N LYS A 325 15.62 2.36 -8.40
CA LYS A 325 15.85 2.07 -9.81
C LYS A 325 15.24 0.71 -10.15
N TRP A 326 14.41 0.68 -11.19
CA TRP A 326 13.77 -0.55 -11.62
C TRP A 326 14.79 -1.56 -12.15
N ALA A 327 14.65 -2.85 -11.80
CA ALA A 327 15.72 -3.83 -12.04
C ALA A 327 15.54 -4.69 -13.30
N TYR A 328 14.33 -4.69 -13.95
CA TYR A 328 14.04 -5.56 -15.09
C TYR A 328 13.16 -4.92 -16.14
#